data_0c3bf87e3514e2475b489c7b1cb9d3ea
#
_entry.id   0c3bf87e3514e2475b489c7b1cb9d3ea
#
_cell.length_a   1.000
_cell.length_b   1.000
_cell.length_c   1.000
_cell.angle_alpha   90.00
_cell.angle_beta   90.00
_cell.angle_gamma   90.00
#
_symmetry.space_group_name_H-M   'P 1'
#
loop_
_entity.id
_entity.type
_entity.pdbx_description
1 polymer ?
#
loop_
_entity_poly.entity_id
_entity_poly.type
_entity_poly.pdbx_seq_one_letter_code
_entity_poly.pdbx_strand_id
1 'polypeptide(L)'
;MPCNQLSGARRNLFLLANVIGLNDTFARWRATMFTGTYTATVTPFRNGRLDETALARLVQAQIQGGADGIVPVGTTGESPTLDYEEHVHVIKRSIELADGKIKVLAGTGGNSTSEAIYLTKMAKKAGADGSLQVTPYYNKPTQEGLFQHFKAIAEATDLPIVLYSVPSRCGIEIGVETVQRLAAACPTVVGIKEAGGSTDRVSQLRAALGERFTILSGDDSLTLPFMAVGARGVVSVASNLIPREVAQMVRAFAQGKLAVAHKLHARFYPLFKDLFIETNPQPVKAALAMLGLCDEEMRLPLVPISAKNREVLRATLKACGVLK
;
A
#
# COMPACT_ATOMS: atom_id res chain seq x y z
N MET A 1 14.78 17.43 47.30
CA MET A 1 15.51 16.16 47.19
C MET A 1 14.96 15.38 46.01
N PRO A 2 15.80 14.66 45.24
CA PRO A 2 16.00 15.03 43.84
C PRO A 2 15.36 14.06 42.86
N CYS A 3 14.87 14.62 41.76
CA CYS A 3 14.35 13.94 40.57
C CYS A 3 15.51 13.75 39.58
N ASN A 4 16.48 12.86 39.82
CA ASN A 4 17.63 12.71 38.91
C ASN A 4 18.20 11.28 38.80
N GLN A 5 17.40 10.23 39.03
CA GLN A 5 17.91 8.85 38.86
C GLN A 5 17.31 8.06 37.70
N LEU A 6 16.35 8.61 36.91
CA LEU A 6 15.74 7.90 35.77
C LEU A 6 16.41 8.16 34.39
N SER A 7 17.35 9.11 34.31
CA SER A 7 18.07 9.41 33.06
C SER A 7 19.23 8.47 32.75
N GLY A 8 19.85 7.86 33.80
CA GLY A 8 21.00 6.98 33.65
C GLY A 8 20.65 5.59 33.07
N ALA A 9 19.54 5.02 33.49
CA ALA A 9 19.16 3.68 33.09
C ALA A 9 18.76 3.60 31.57
N ARG A 10 18.12 4.65 31.06
CA ARG A 10 17.77 4.71 29.60
C ARG A 10 19.02 4.96 28.74
N ARG A 11 20.01 5.75 29.18
CA ARG A 11 21.29 5.94 28.48
C ARG A 11 22.11 4.65 28.45
N ASN A 12 22.12 3.89 29.51
CA ASN A 12 22.88 2.62 29.58
C ASN A 12 22.23 1.52 28.73
N LEU A 13 20.87 1.46 28.62
CA LEU A 13 20.20 0.54 27.71
C LEU A 13 20.49 0.87 26.22
N PHE A 14 20.57 2.16 25.87
CA PHE A 14 20.93 2.60 24.52
C PHE A 14 22.37 2.29 24.15
N LEU A 15 23.27 2.43 25.10
CA LEU A 15 24.71 2.09 24.95
C LEU A 15 24.95 0.57 24.90
N LEU A 16 24.25 -0.22 25.72
CA LEU A 16 24.28 -1.70 25.65
C LEU A 16 23.70 -2.25 24.34
N ALA A 17 22.61 -1.67 23.84
CA ALA A 17 22.03 -2.09 22.56
C ALA A 17 22.97 -1.85 21.37
N ASN A 18 23.79 -0.80 21.42
CA ASN A 18 24.82 -0.54 20.41
C ASN A 18 26.03 -1.49 20.49
N VAL A 19 26.36 -1.99 21.70
CA VAL A 19 27.49 -2.90 21.90
C VAL A 19 27.19 -4.34 21.47
N ILE A 20 25.90 -4.77 21.43
CA ILE A 20 25.51 -6.14 21.10
C ILE A 20 24.92 -6.28 19.68
N GLY A 21 25.02 -5.27 18.82
CA GLY A 21 24.53 -5.35 17.43
C GLY A 21 23.00 -5.51 17.28
N LEU A 22 22.23 -5.44 18.38
CA LEU A 22 20.77 -5.58 18.36
C LEU A 22 20.10 -4.40 17.65
N ASN A 23 20.68 -3.20 17.72
CA ASN A 23 20.17 -2.04 17.00
C ASN A 23 20.28 -2.19 15.48
N ASP A 24 21.34 -2.84 14.98
CA ASP A 24 21.50 -3.09 13.54
C ASP A 24 20.55 -4.17 13.03
N THR A 25 20.24 -5.17 13.84
CA THR A 25 19.30 -6.24 13.49
C THR A 25 17.86 -5.71 13.46
N PHE A 26 17.44 -4.93 14.46
CA PHE A 26 16.15 -4.24 14.48
C PHE A 26 16.03 -3.19 13.36
N ALA A 27 17.09 -2.44 13.08
CA ALA A 27 17.11 -1.47 11.99
C ALA A 27 17.08 -2.14 10.62
N ARG A 28 17.77 -3.27 10.42
CA ARG A 28 17.69 -4.09 9.19
C ARG A 28 16.31 -4.70 9.01
N TRP A 29 15.70 -5.22 10.07
CA TRP A 29 14.35 -5.78 10.02
C TRP A 29 13.31 -4.73 9.59
N ARG A 30 13.40 -3.49 10.10
CA ARG A 30 12.53 -2.37 9.68
C ARG A 30 12.74 -1.97 8.22
N ALA A 31 13.98 -1.95 7.74
CA ALA A 31 14.31 -1.55 6.37
C ALA A 31 13.77 -2.50 5.28
N THR A 32 13.42 -3.73 5.65
CA THR A 32 12.92 -4.76 4.71
C THR A 32 11.47 -5.15 4.98
N MET A 33 10.79 -4.47 5.91
CA MET A 33 9.49 -4.91 6.40
C MET A 33 8.43 -4.95 5.31
N PHE A 34 8.38 -3.93 4.43
CA PHE A 34 7.42 -3.84 3.34
C PHE A 34 8.16 -3.62 2.01
N THR A 35 8.71 -4.69 1.44
CA THR A 35 9.38 -4.66 0.13
C THR A 35 8.71 -5.66 -0.80
N GLY A 36 8.89 -5.49 -2.12
CA GLY A 36 8.33 -6.40 -3.10
C GLY A 36 6.98 -5.95 -3.63
N THR A 37 6.07 -6.88 -3.83
CA THR A 37 4.77 -6.65 -4.45
C THR A 37 3.66 -6.78 -3.43
N TYR A 38 2.95 -5.69 -3.20
CA TYR A 38 1.72 -5.63 -2.43
C TYR A 38 0.55 -5.37 -3.36
N THR A 39 -0.53 -6.13 -3.23
CA THR A 39 -1.73 -5.93 -4.06
C THR A 39 -2.70 -5.02 -3.35
N ALA A 40 -3.01 -3.86 -3.95
CA ALA A 40 -4.16 -3.05 -3.55
C ALA A 40 -5.43 -3.83 -3.91
N THR A 41 -5.94 -4.64 -2.98
CA THR A 41 -7.04 -5.56 -3.25
C THR A 41 -8.36 -4.81 -3.41
N VAL A 42 -9.19 -5.26 -4.36
CA VAL A 42 -10.58 -4.83 -4.42
C VAL A 42 -11.36 -5.39 -3.23
N THR A 43 -12.42 -4.71 -2.83
CA THR A 43 -13.46 -5.28 -1.96
C THR A 43 -14.58 -5.80 -2.88
N PRO A 44 -14.74 -7.12 -3.05
CA PRO A 44 -15.78 -7.67 -3.90
C PRO A 44 -17.13 -7.55 -3.23
N PHE A 45 -18.12 -7.06 -3.94
CA PHE A 45 -19.52 -6.99 -3.47
C PHE A 45 -20.42 -7.91 -4.29
N ARG A 46 -21.49 -8.39 -3.63
CA ARG A 46 -22.60 -9.09 -4.25
C ARG A 46 -23.89 -8.76 -3.51
N ASN A 47 -24.88 -8.25 -4.22
CA ASN A 47 -26.17 -7.82 -3.66
C ASN A 47 -25.99 -6.81 -2.49
N GLY A 48 -25.13 -5.82 -2.66
CA GLY A 48 -24.84 -4.75 -1.69
C GLY A 48 -23.96 -5.15 -0.52
N ARG A 49 -23.51 -6.41 -0.42
CA ARG A 49 -22.74 -6.96 0.70
C ARG A 49 -21.37 -7.46 0.25
N LEU A 50 -20.46 -7.61 1.20
CA LEU A 50 -19.17 -8.25 0.95
C LEU A 50 -19.39 -9.68 0.40
N ASP A 51 -18.78 -9.99 -0.74
CA ASP A 51 -18.68 -11.38 -1.25
C ASP A 51 -17.45 -12.05 -0.64
N GLU A 52 -17.67 -12.71 0.49
CA GLU A 52 -16.65 -13.46 1.25
C GLU A 52 -15.96 -14.54 0.39
N THR A 53 -16.71 -15.19 -0.49
CA THR A 53 -16.19 -16.25 -1.37
C THR A 53 -15.25 -15.67 -2.42
N ALA A 54 -15.64 -14.56 -3.03
CA ALA A 54 -14.76 -13.86 -3.98
C ALA A 54 -13.53 -13.29 -3.28
N LEU A 55 -13.67 -12.69 -2.07
CA LEU A 55 -12.54 -12.21 -1.28
C LEU A 55 -11.54 -13.34 -1.00
N ALA A 56 -12.01 -14.50 -0.57
CA ALA A 56 -11.14 -15.65 -0.32
C ALA A 56 -10.40 -16.09 -1.59
N ARG A 57 -11.08 -16.15 -2.73
CA ARG A 57 -10.48 -16.48 -4.03
C ARG A 57 -9.40 -15.49 -4.43
N LEU A 58 -9.67 -14.19 -4.27
CA LEU A 58 -8.73 -13.13 -4.62
C LEU A 58 -7.48 -13.15 -3.73
N VAL A 59 -7.63 -13.32 -2.42
CA VAL A 59 -6.49 -13.44 -1.49
C VAL A 59 -5.66 -14.70 -1.80
N GLN A 60 -6.32 -15.84 -2.05
CA GLN A 60 -5.62 -17.07 -2.41
C GLN A 60 -4.84 -16.92 -3.72
N ALA A 61 -5.38 -16.19 -4.71
CA ALA A 61 -4.67 -15.91 -5.96
C ALA A 61 -3.39 -15.08 -5.73
N GLN A 62 -3.38 -14.14 -4.76
CA GLN A 62 -2.19 -13.39 -4.39
C GLN A 62 -1.12 -14.29 -3.77
N ILE A 63 -1.51 -15.18 -2.86
CA ILE A 63 -0.59 -16.14 -2.23
C ILE A 63 0.03 -17.04 -3.30
N GLN A 64 -0.78 -17.63 -4.20
CA GLN A 64 -0.31 -18.50 -5.27
C GLN A 64 0.53 -17.76 -6.32
N GLY A 65 0.23 -16.50 -6.59
CA GLY A 65 1.00 -15.63 -7.46
C GLY A 65 2.33 -15.18 -6.86
N GLY A 66 2.52 -15.39 -5.56
CA GLY A 66 3.74 -15.04 -4.86
C GLY A 66 3.85 -13.52 -4.61
N ALA A 67 2.73 -12.82 -4.41
CA ALA A 67 2.76 -11.49 -3.85
C ALA A 67 3.38 -11.50 -2.43
N ASP A 68 4.07 -10.44 -2.06
CA ASP A 68 4.69 -10.31 -0.73
C ASP A 68 3.65 -9.87 0.32
N GLY A 69 2.54 -9.28 -0.13
CA GLY A 69 1.44 -8.89 0.73
C GLY A 69 0.23 -8.37 -0.03
N ILE A 70 -0.79 -8.01 0.75
CA ILE A 70 -2.03 -7.37 0.28
C ILE A 70 -2.29 -6.08 1.04
N VAL A 71 -3.03 -5.18 0.41
CA VAL A 71 -3.50 -3.92 1.00
C VAL A 71 -5.02 -3.88 0.89
N PRO A 72 -5.75 -4.50 1.84
CA PRO A 72 -7.21 -4.39 1.88
C PRO A 72 -7.63 -2.98 2.28
N VAL A 73 -8.81 -2.58 1.83
CA VAL A 73 -9.51 -1.34 2.22
C VAL A 73 -8.69 -0.07 1.97
N GLY A 74 -7.83 -0.08 0.94
CA GLY A 74 -7.28 1.14 0.36
C GLY A 74 -8.26 1.79 -0.62
N THR A 75 -7.77 2.69 -1.47
CA THR A 75 -8.57 3.31 -2.55
C THR A 75 -9.22 2.26 -3.46
N THR A 76 -8.44 1.24 -3.87
CA THR A 76 -8.92 0.14 -4.71
C THR A 76 -9.95 -0.73 -4.01
N GLY A 77 -9.92 -0.78 -2.69
CA GLY A 77 -10.88 -1.50 -1.85
C GLY A 77 -12.11 -0.67 -1.47
N GLU A 78 -12.35 0.48 -2.11
CA GLU A 78 -13.53 1.34 -1.91
C GLU A 78 -13.72 1.79 -0.44
N SER A 79 -12.63 2.06 0.25
CA SER A 79 -12.62 2.45 1.68
C SER A 79 -13.67 3.53 2.06
N PRO A 80 -13.92 4.61 1.25
CA PRO A 80 -14.87 5.66 1.62
C PRO A 80 -16.34 5.21 1.70
N THR A 81 -16.70 4.05 1.14
CA THR A 81 -18.09 3.56 1.09
C THR A 81 -18.34 2.37 2.02
N LEU A 82 -17.36 2.02 2.84
CA LEU A 82 -17.49 1.04 3.92
C LEU A 82 -17.75 1.79 5.23
N ASP A 83 -18.74 1.38 6.00
CA ASP A 83 -18.87 1.85 7.38
C ASP A 83 -17.75 1.27 8.27
N TYR A 84 -17.64 1.72 9.49
CA TYR A 84 -16.54 1.31 10.37
C TYR A 84 -16.53 -0.20 10.68
N GLU A 85 -17.68 -0.80 10.83
CA GLU A 85 -17.81 -2.22 11.15
C GLU A 85 -17.41 -3.07 9.96
N GLU A 86 -17.90 -2.72 8.77
CA GLU A 86 -17.56 -3.40 7.53
C GLU A 86 -16.09 -3.20 7.15
N HIS A 87 -15.55 -1.99 7.33
CA HIS A 87 -14.13 -1.69 7.12
C HIS A 87 -13.24 -2.62 7.96
N VAL A 88 -13.51 -2.70 9.26
CA VAL A 88 -12.78 -3.58 10.18
C VAL A 88 -13.02 -5.05 9.84
N HIS A 89 -14.22 -5.42 9.43
CA HIS A 89 -14.55 -6.78 9.03
C HIS A 89 -13.74 -7.23 7.81
N VAL A 90 -13.65 -6.41 6.76
CA VAL A 90 -12.84 -6.73 5.56
C VAL A 90 -11.37 -6.89 5.91
N ILE A 91 -10.82 -6.02 6.78
CA ILE A 91 -9.43 -6.16 7.24
C ILE A 91 -9.25 -7.49 7.97
N LYS A 92 -10.11 -7.80 8.94
CA LYS A 92 -10.04 -9.05 9.73
C LYS A 92 -10.11 -10.27 8.83
N ARG A 93 -11.07 -10.31 7.90
CA ARG A 93 -11.19 -11.43 6.95
C ARG A 93 -9.98 -11.56 6.05
N SER A 94 -9.40 -10.45 5.59
CA SER A 94 -8.19 -10.47 4.78
C SER A 94 -6.99 -11.06 5.56
N ILE A 95 -6.87 -10.74 6.85
CA ILE A 95 -5.82 -11.29 7.73
C ILE A 95 -6.03 -12.80 7.94
N GLU A 96 -7.24 -13.22 8.24
CA GLU A 96 -7.59 -14.64 8.41
C GLU A 96 -7.28 -15.44 7.14
N LEU A 97 -7.62 -14.91 5.96
CA LEU A 97 -7.39 -15.54 4.66
C LEU A 97 -5.91 -15.53 4.25
N ALA A 98 -5.16 -14.51 4.64
CA ALA A 98 -3.71 -14.44 4.41
C ALA A 98 -2.96 -15.52 5.23
N ASP A 99 -3.49 -15.90 6.39
CA ASP A 99 -3.02 -17.01 7.25
C ASP A 99 -1.50 -16.95 7.51
N GLY A 100 -0.94 -15.73 7.67
CA GLY A 100 0.48 -15.51 7.86
C GLY A 100 1.38 -15.85 6.65
N LYS A 101 0.81 -16.29 5.52
CA LYS A 101 1.55 -16.65 4.30
C LYS A 101 2.04 -15.44 3.53
N ILE A 102 1.30 -14.34 3.60
CA ILE A 102 1.64 -13.03 3.02
C ILE A 102 1.28 -11.93 4.02
N LYS A 103 1.93 -10.77 3.93
CA LYS A 103 1.67 -9.65 4.83
C LYS A 103 0.38 -8.92 4.51
N VAL A 104 -0.25 -8.35 5.54
CA VAL A 104 -1.44 -7.51 5.43
C VAL A 104 -1.11 -6.08 5.87
N LEU A 105 -1.02 -5.16 4.92
CA LEU A 105 -0.86 -3.72 5.13
C LEU A 105 -2.25 -3.07 5.05
N ALA A 106 -2.95 -2.96 6.17
CA ALA A 106 -4.34 -2.51 6.20
C ALA A 106 -4.49 -1.03 5.85
N GLY A 107 -5.37 -0.68 4.93
CA GLY A 107 -5.75 0.70 4.65
C GLY A 107 -6.60 1.26 5.78
N THR A 108 -6.04 2.13 6.61
CA THR A 108 -6.73 2.70 7.78
C THR A 108 -6.61 4.22 7.87
N GLY A 109 -6.00 4.85 6.84
CA GLY A 109 -5.92 6.29 6.74
C GLY A 109 -7.26 6.92 6.36
N GLY A 110 -7.49 8.12 6.87
CA GLY A 110 -8.67 8.93 6.59
C GLY A 110 -8.36 10.42 6.72
N ASN A 111 -9.33 11.27 6.41
CA ASN A 111 -9.20 12.72 6.56
C ASN A 111 -9.61 13.23 7.96
N SER A 112 -10.08 12.34 8.83
CA SER A 112 -10.29 12.55 10.25
C SER A 112 -9.21 11.82 11.05
N THR A 113 -8.48 12.54 11.89
CA THR A 113 -7.42 11.97 12.74
C THR A 113 -7.97 10.93 13.71
N SER A 114 -9.12 11.19 14.32
CA SER A 114 -9.77 10.27 15.28
C SER A 114 -10.23 8.98 14.61
N GLU A 115 -10.77 9.06 13.41
CA GLU A 115 -11.15 7.89 12.59
C GLU A 115 -9.92 7.04 12.23
N ALA A 116 -8.87 7.68 11.70
CA ALA A 116 -7.63 6.98 11.35
C ALA A 116 -7.00 6.29 12.57
N ILE A 117 -7.01 6.92 13.75
CA ILE A 117 -6.57 6.31 15.02
C ILE A 117 -7.43 5.10 15.37
N TYR A 118 -8.75 5.22 15.30
CA TYR A 118 -9.67 4.14 15.60
C TYR A 118 -9.43 2.92 14.70
N LEU A 119 -9.46 3.13 13.38
CA LEU A 119 -9.28 2.06 12.39
C LEU A 119 -7.89 1.40 12.51
N THR A 120 -6.85 2.19 12.78
CA THR A 120 -5.49 1.66 12.97
C THR A 120 -5.38 0.78 14.22
N LYS A 121 -6.01 1.18 15.32
CA LYS A 121 -6.09 0.36 16.53
C LYS A 121 -6.85 -0.95 16.30
N MET A 122 -7.94 -0.89 15.54
CA MET A 122 -8.72 -2.08 15.21
C MET A 122 -7.96 -3.02 14.28
N ALA A 123 -7.24 -2.49 13.27
CA ALA A 123 -6.37 -3.29 12.40
C ALA A 123 -5.25 -3.98 13.19
N LYS A 124 -4.61 -3.27 14.13
CA LYS A 124 -3.64 -3.88 15.05
C LYS A 124 -4.25 -5.00 15.87
N LYS A 125 -5.41 -4.77 16.48
CA LYS A 125 -6.13 -5.79 17.27
C LYS A 125 -6.49 -7.02 16.44
N ALA A 126 -6.77 -6.83 15.15
CA ALA A 126 -7.06 -7.93 14.23
C ALA A 126 -5.79 -8.71 13.80
N GLY A 127 -4.58 -8.15 14.01
CA GLY A 127 -3.31 -8.80 13.67
C GLY A 127 -2.69 -8.36 12.33
N ALA A 128 -3.02 -7.16 11.84
CA ALA A 128 -2.35 -6.59 10.66
C ALA A 128 -0.84 -6.41 10.88
N ASP A 129 -0.04 -6.58 9.82
CA ASP A 129 1.41 -6.36 9.86
C ASP A 129 1.78 -4.88 9.82
N GLY A 130 0.89 -4.05 9.28
CA GLY A 130 1.08 -2.60 9.19
C GLY A 130 -0.18 -1.88 8.75
N SER A 131 -0.07 -0.55 8.74
CA SER A 131 -1.13 0.37 8.36
C SER A 131 -0.69 1.23 7.18
N LEU A 132 -1.52 1.34 6.12
CA LEU A 132 -1.37 2.29 5.04
C LEU A 132 -2.19 3.54 5.36
N GLN A 133 -1.50 4.69 5.50
CA GLN A 133 -2.08 5.96 5.91
C GLN A 133 -2.11 6.96 4.76
N VAL A 134 -3.27 7.12 4.12
CA VAL A 134 -3.45 8.09 3.04
C VAL A 134 -3.39 9.53 3.58
N THR A 135 -2.79 10.43 2.79
CA THR A 135 -2.85 11.87 3.04
C THR A 135 -4.32 12.33 3.18
N PRO A 136 -4.67 13.08 4.24
CA PRO A 136 -6.02 13.64 4.37
C PRO A 136 -6.48 14.35 3.09
N TYR A 137 -7.60 13.92 2.56
CA TYR A 137 -8.23 14.43 1.35
C TYR A 137 -9.35 15.40 1.71
N TYR A 138 -9.75 16.26 0.78
CA TYR A 138 -10.83 17.27 0.91
C TYR A 138 -10.46 18.46 1.82
N ASN A 139 -10.11 18.24 3.08
CA ASN A 139 -9.80 19.30 4.07
C ASN A 139 -8.40 19.91 3.93
N LYS A 140 -7.51 19.34 3.08
CA LYS A 140 -6.21 19.87 2.64
C LYS A 140 -5.40 20.55 3.76
N PRO A 141 -4.98 19.84 4.80
CA PRO A 141 -4.19 20.42 5.87
C PRO A 141 -2.83 20.95 5.37
N THR A 142 -2.25 21.90 6.12
CA THR A 142 -0.87 22.34 5.89
C THR A 142 0.13 21.23 6.16
N GLN A 143 1.41 21.41 5.82
CA GLN A 143 2.47 20.45 6.12
C GLN A 143 2.60 20.18 7.63
N GLU A 144 2.41 21.23 8.47
CA GLU A 144 2.37 21.06 9.93
C GLU A 144 1.13 20.26 10.36
N GLY A 145 -0.03 20.51 9.74
CA GLY A 145 -1.24 19.70 9.99
C GLY A 145 -1.04 18.23 9.61
N LEU A 146 -0.36 17.94 8.50
CA LEU A 146 0.01 16.58 8.10
C LEU A 146 0.95 15.93 9.13
N PHE A 147 1.96 16.68 9.59
CA PHE A 147 2.88 16.20 10.61
C PHE A 147 2.14 15.83 11.91
N GLN A 148 1.28 16.70 12.41
CA GLN A 148 0.52 16.46 13.65
C GLN A 148 -0.47 15.30 13.48
N HIS A 149 -1.15 15.20 12.33
CA HIS A 149 -2.09 14.12 12.01
C HIS A 149 -1.39 12.75 12.08
N PHE A 150 -0.31 12.56 11.31
CA PHE A 150 0.38 11.27 11.28
C PHE A 150 1.13 10.97 12.57
N LYS A 151 1.64 11.99 13.26
CA LYS A 151 2.25 11.83 14.58
C LYS A 151 1.24 11.33 15.60
N ALA A 152 0.04 11.90 15.66
CA ALA A 152 -1.01 11.45 16.56
C ALA A 152 -1.42 9.99 16.30
N ILE A 153 -1.49 9.57 15.03
CA ILE A 153 -1.76 8.17 14.67
C ILE A 153 -0.60 7.27 15.13
N ALA A 154 0.65 7.68 14.88
CA ALA A 154 1.83 6.91 15.25
C ALA A 154 2.01 6.75 16.77
N GLU A 155 1.62 7.76 17.54
CA GLU A 155 1.65 7.74 19.01
C GLU A 155 0.51 6.89 19.62
N ALA A 156 -0.57 6.68 18.86
CA ALA A 156 -1.73 5.92 19.33
C ALA A 156 -1.55 4.40 19.20
N THR A 157 -0.51 3.93 18.50
CA THR A 157 -0.27 2.51 18.21
C THR A 157 1.23 2.24 17.99
N ASP A 158 1.67 1.01 18.17
CA ASP A 158 3.00 0.53 17.78
C ASP A 158 2.98 -0.21 16.43
N LEU A 159 1.83 -0.24 15.72
CA LEU A 159 1.71 -0.83 14.39
C LEU A 159 2.56 -0.04 13.39
N PRO A 160 3.40 -0.71 12.58
CA PRO A 160 4.17 -0.04 11.53
C PRO A 160 3.29 0.73 10.55
N ILE A 161 3.69 1.94 10.19
CA ILE A 161 2.95 2.85 9.33
C ILE A 161 3.70 3.06 8.02
N VAL A 162 3.01 2.87 6.91
CA VAL A 162 3.41 3.32 5.58
C VAL A 162 2.54 4.51 5.20
N LEU A 163 3.14 5.68 5.04
CA LEU A 163 2.45 6.87 4.56
C LEU A 163 1.99 6.66 3.11
N TYR A 164 0.94 7.34 2.68
CA TYR A 164 0.49 7.26 1.29
C TYR A 164 0.25 8.65 0.71
N SER A 165 1.13 9.07 -0.20
CA SER A 165 1.05 10.32 -0.94
C SER A 165 0.44 10.09 -2.32
N VAL A 166 -0.73 10.70 -2.57
CA VAL A 166 -1.46 10.61 -3.84
C VAL A 166 -2.12 11.95 -4.18
N PRO A 167 -1.33 12.95 -4.59
CA PRO A 167 -1.81 14.32 -4.77
C PRO A 167 -2.92 14.46 -5.79
N SER A 168 -2.98 13.58 -6.81
CA SER A 168 -4.06 13.55 -7.80
C SER A 168 -5.44 13.25 -7.20
N ARG A 169 -5.51 12.60 -6.03
CA ARG A 169 -6.76 12.30 -5.32
C ARG A 169 -6.99 13.19 -4.11
N CYS A 170 -5.92 13.48 -3.36
CA CYS A 170 -6.02 14.22 -2.10
C CYS A 170 -5.97 15.74 -2.30
N GLY A 171 -5.45 16.21 -3.44
CA GLY A 171 -5.26 17.64 -3.72
C GLY A 171 -4.10 18.27 -2.95
N ILE A 172 -3.35 17.48 -2.19
CA ILE A 172 -2.12 17.87 -1.49
C ILE A 172 -1.12 16.72 -1.50
N GLU A 173 0.17 17.06 -1.35
CA GLU A 173 1.29 16.13 -1.26
C GLU A 173 1.97 16.25 0.10
N ILE A 174 2.45 15.14 0.65
CA ILE A 174 3.30 15.19 1.87
C ILE A 174 4.70 15.67 1.43
N GLY A 175 5.15 16.82 1.91
CA GLY A 175 6.49 17.35 1.61
C GLY A 175 7.61 16.40 2.08
N VAL A 176 8.73 16.36 1.36
CA VAL A 176 9.88 15.51 1.72
C VAL A 176 10.35 15.80 3.14
N GLU A 177 10.45 17.08 3.52
CA GLU A 177 10.80 17.52 4.87
C GLU A 177 9.80 16.99 5.92
N THR A 178 8.49 17.01 5.61
CA THR A 178 7.45 16.48 6.50
C THR A 178 7.62 14.99 6.73
N VAL A 179 7.92 14.21 5.66
CA VAL A 179 8.21 12.78 5.78
C VAL A 179 9.46 12.54 6.61
N GLN A 180 10.51 13.34 6.42
CA GLN A 180 11.75 13.24 7.19
C GLN A 180 11.52 13.52 8.68
N ARG A 181 10.76 14.57 9.01
CA ARG A 181 10.37 14.89 10.38
C ARG A 181 9.58 13.75 11.03
N LEU A 182 8.62 13.17 10.30
CA LEU A 182 7.83 12.03 10.78
C LEU A 182 8.68 10.79 11.03
N ALA A 183 9.57 10.45 10.10
CA ALA A 183 10.47 9.31 10.27
C ALA A 183 11.44 9.47 11.47
N ALA A 184 11.87 10.70 11.75
CA ALA A 184 12.71 11.01 12.90
C ALA A 184 11.95 10.99 14.24
N ALA A 185 10.73 11.54 14.26
CA ALA A 185 9.93 11.67 15.49
C ALA A 185 9.14 10.39 15.84
N CYS A 186 8.77 9.59 14.85
CA CYS A 186 7.85 8.45 15.00
C CYS A 186 8.50 7.17 14.47
N PRO A 187 9.12 6.35 15.33
CA PRO A 187 9.81 5.12 14.92
C PRO A 187 8.91 4.09 14.20
N THR A 188 7.61 4.17 14.38
CA THR A 188 6.62 3.34 13.67
C THR A 188 6.37 3.77 12.24
N VAL A 189 6.74 4.99 11.83
CA VAL A 189 6.67 5.44 10.43
C VAL A 189 7.87 4.87 9.68
N VAL A 190 7.65 3.79 8.91
CA VAL A 190 8.70 2.96 8.31
C VAL A 190 8.80 3.09 6.79
N GLY A 191 7.85 3.74 6.15
CA GLY A 191 7.84 3.85 4.70
C GLY A 191 6.80 4.80 4.14
N ILE A 192 6.84 4.93 2.80
CA ILE A 192 5.86 5.68 2.01
C ILE A 192 5.50 4.92 0.72
N LYS A 193 4.21 4.88 0.41
CA LYS A 193 3.68 4.60 -0.92
C LYS A 193 3.61 5.92 -1.68
N GLU A 194 4.44 6.06 -2.72
CA GLU A 194 4.54 7.27 -3.52
C GLU A 194 3.74 7.10 -4.83
N ALA A 195 2.73 7.93 -5.01
CA ALA A 195 1.84 7.93 -6.17
C ALA A 195 1.68 9.33 -6.81
N GLY A 196 2.67 10.21 -6.63
CA GLY A 196 2.73 11.53 -7.26
C GLY A 196 3.28 11.52 -8.69
N GLY A 197 3.84 10.41 -9.15
CA GLY A 197 4.28 10.24 -10.54
C GLY A 197 5.70 10.74 -10.86
N SER A 198 6.47 11.22 -9.88
CA SER A 198 7.80 11.81 -10.10
C SER A 198 8.94 10.92 -9.60
N THR A 199 9.83 10.51 -10.49
CA THR A 199 11.08 9.82 -10.14
C THR A 199 12.05 10.73 -9.38
N ASP A 200 12.04 12.03 -9.68
CA ASP A 200 12.85 13.02 -8.96
C ASP A 200 12.44 13.07 -7.48
N ARG A 201 11.14 13.08 -7.21
CA ARG A 201 10.63 13.03 -5.84
C ARG A 201 11.05 11.75 -5.10
N VAL A 202 11.06 10.60 -5.78
CA VAL A 202 11.58 9.35 -5.17
C VAL A 202 13.07 9.50 -4.83
N SER A 203 13.85 10.13 -5.70
CA SER A 203 15.27 10.43 -5.45
C SER A 203 15.46 11.36 -4.25
N GLN A 204 14.63 12.41 -4.14
CA GLN A 204 14.65 13.33 -2.99
C GLN A 204 14.30 12.61 -1.68
N LEU A 205 13.26 11.77 -1.67
CA LEU A 205 12.88 10.95 -0.53
C LEU A 205 14.02 10.00 -0.14
N ARG A 206 14.67 9.34 -1.12
CA ARG A 206 15.79 8.43 -0.88
C ARG A 206 16.99 9.17 -0.30
N ALA A 207 17.33 10.34 -0.83
CA ALA A 207 18.43 11.17 -0.32
C ALA A 207 18.17 11.64 1.13
N ALA A 208 16.94 12.05 1.45
CA ALA A 208 16.57 12.57 2.76
C ALA A 208 16.46 11.47 3.86
N LEU A 209 16.01 10.26 3.47
CA LEU A 209 15.61 9.20 4.43
C LEU A 209 16.56 8.00 4.45
N GLY A 210 17.48 7.90 3.47
CA GLY A 210 18.42 6.79 3.36
C GLY A 210 17.77 5.43 3.10
N GLU A 211 18.57 4.37 3.12
CA GLU A 211 18.17 3.01 2.74
C GLU A 211 17.21 2.33 3.75
N ARG A 212 17.13 2.82 4.97
CA ARG A 212 16.31 2.22 6.03
C ARG A 212 14.83 2.55 5.92
N PHE A 213 14.45 3.53 5.10
CA PHE A 213 13.06 3.92 4.89
C PHE A 213 12.53 3.28 3.61
N THR A 214 11.41 2.58 3.71
CA THR A 214 10.82 1.90 2.55
C THR A 214 10.07 2.89 1.66
N ILE A 215 10.38 2.89 0.37
CA ILE A 215 9.61 3.61 -0.65
C ILE A 215 9.00 2.56 -1.58
N LEU A 216 7.68 2.59 -1.74
CA LEU A 216 6.94 1.74 -2.67
C LEU A 216 6.32 2.60 -3.76
N SER A 217 6.37 2.15 -5.00
CA SER A 217 5.57 2.75 -6.06
C SER A 217 4.08 2.57 -5.78
N GLY A 218 3.30 3.60 -5.99
CA GLY A 218 1.84 3.53 -5.98
C GLY A 218 1.23 3.37 -7.38
N ASP A 219 2.07 3.25 -8.42
CA ASP A 219 1.69 3.16 -9.82
C ASP A 219 2.42 1.99 -10.49
N ASP A 220 1.67 1.10 -11.15
CA ASP A 220 2.20 -0.07 -11.83
C ASP A 220 3.16 0.31 -12.96
N SER A 221 2.82 1.33 -13.77
CA SER A 221 3.61 1.79 -14.90
C SER A 221 4.93 2.45 -14.49
N LEU A 222 5.01 2.98 -13.27
CA LEU A 222 6.20 3.62 -12.71
C LEU A 222 7.01 2.73 -11.76
N THR A 223 6.64 1.46 -11.63
CA THR A 223 7.32 0.54 -10.71
C THR A 223 8.82 0.45 -11.01
N LEU A 224 9.21 0.11 -12.23
CA LEU A 224 10.64 -0.02 -12.60
C LEU A 224 11.39 1.30 -12.57
N PRO A 225 10.87 2.44 -13.13
CA PRO A 225 11.49 3.75 -12.98
C PRO A 225 11.74 4.14 -11.52
N PHE A 226 10.77 3.92 -10.63
CA PHE A 226 10.92 4.22 -9.20
C PHE A 226 11.94 3.30 -8.52
N MET A 227 11.96 2.01 -8.88
CA MET A 227 12.96 1.07 -8.36
C MET A 227 14.37 1.44 -8.82
N ALA A 228 14.53 1.98 -10.04
CA ALA A 228 15.83 2.44 -10.54
C ALA A 228 16.42 3.59 -9.70
N VAL A 229 15.57 4.40 -9.05
CA VAL A 229 15.98 5.51 -8.18
C VAL A 229 15.75 5.22 -6.68
N GLY A 230 15.60 3.93 -6.31
CA GLY A 230 15.66 3.49 -4.92
C GLY A 230 14.34 3.06 -4.28
N ALA A 231 13.20 3.00 -5.00
CA ALA A 231 12.02 2.31 -4.47
C ALA A 231 12.29 0.80 -4.34
N ARG A 232 11.58 0.13 -3.43
CA ARG A 232 11.81 -1.28 -3.10
C ARG A 232 10.64 -2.20 -3.48
N GLY A 233 9.77 -1.73 -4.37
CA GLY A 233 8.61 -2.49 -4.82
C GLY A 233 7.42 -1.62 -5.16
N VAL A 234 6.24 -2.21 -5.14
CA VAL A 234 5.00 -1.58 -5.59
C VAL A 234 3.79 -1.99 -4.73
N VAL A 235 2.88 -1.05 -4.54
CA VAL A 235 1.48 -1.35 -4.16
C VAL A 235 0.65 -1.28 -5.43
N SER A 236 0.44 -2.43 -6.04
CA SER A 236 -0.05 -2.64 -7.41
C SER A 236 -1.56 -2.77 -7.49
N VAL A 237 -2.18 -2.24 -8.54
CA VAL A 237 -3.55 -2.54 -8.94
C VAL A 237 -3.58 -3.72 -9.90
N ALA A 238 -2.64 -3.78 -10.85
CA ALA A 238 -2.57 -4.84 -11.86
C ALA A 238 -2.39 -6.24 -11.26
N SER A 239 -1.75 -6.34 -10.10
CA SER A 239 -1.58 -7.61 -9.39
C SER A 239 -2.88 -8.28 -8.94
N ASN A 240 -4.03 -7.58 -8.92
CA ASN A 240 -5.34 -8.24 -8.77
C ASN A 240 -5.61 -9.25 -9.89
N LEU A 241 -5.06 -9.02 -11.10
CA LEU A 241 -5.27 -9.82 -12.30
C LEU A 241 -4.08 -10.73 -12.63
N ILE A 242 -2.86 -10.21 -12.45
CA ILE A 242 -1.59 -10.82 -12.84
C ILE A 242 -0.57 -10.81 -11.69
N PRO A 243 -0.90 -11.39 -10.52
CA PRO A 243 -0.04 -11.29 -9.34
C PRO A 243 1.34 -11.91 -9.58
N ARG A 244 1.42 -13.02 -10.31
CA ARG A 244 2.68 -13.74 -10.60
C ARG A 244 3.62 -12.90 -11.45
N GLU A 245 3.11 -12.28 -12.48
CA GLU A 245 3.88 -11.49 -13.44
C GLU A 245 4.41 -10.20 -12.79
N VAL A 246 3.58 -9.51 -12.00
CA VAL A 246 4.03 -8.33 -11.25
C VAL A 246 5.08 -8.71 -10.20
N ALA A 247 4.86 -9.78 -9.43
CA ALA A 247 5.82 -10.25 -8.45
C ALA A 247 7.14 -10.67 -9.11
N GLN A 248 7.08 -11.35 -10.26
CA GLN A 248 8.26 -11.73 -11.03
C GLN A 248 9.02 -10.51 -11.56
N MET A 249 8.31 -9.51 -12.09
CA MET A 249 8.89 -8.26 -12.58
C MET A 249 9.70 -7.54 -11.50
N VAL A 250 9.08 -7.35 -10.33
CA VAL A 250 9.71 -6.68 -9.19
C VAL A 250 10.92 -7.47 -8.68
N ARG A 251 10.79 -8.79 -8.50
CA ARG A 251 11.90 -9.63 -8.04
C ARG A 251 13.05 -9.69 -9.07
N ALA A 252 12.73 -9.77 -10.35
CA ALA A 252 13.76 -9.79 -11.40
C ALA A 252 14.56 -8.48 -11.38
N PHE A 253 13.90 -7.34 -11.25
CA PHE A 253 14.59 -6.06 -11.13
C PHE A 253 15.47 -6.00 -9.88
N ALA A 254 14.94 -6.36 -8.71
CA ALA A 254 15.68 -6.37 -7.45
C ALA A 254 16.92 -7.32 -7.48
N GLN A 255 16.88 -8.36 -8.31
CA GLN A 255 17.99 -9.30 -8.53
C GLN A 255 18.95 -8.89 -9.66
N GLY A 256 18.79 -7.71 -10.25
CA GLY A 256 19.61 -7.26 -11.39
C GLY A 256 19.31 -7.97 -12.72
N LYS A 257 18.23 -8.77 -12.81
CA LYS A 257 17.78 -9.44 -14.04
C LYS A 257 16.95 -8.49 -14.90
N LEU A 258 17.57 -7.37 -15.32
CA LEU A 258 16.88 -6.24 -15.94
C LEU A 258 16.15 -6.62 -17.23
N ALA A 259 16.74 -7.48 -18.07
CA ALA A 259 16.09 -7.91 -19.31
C ALA A 259 14.74 -8.62 -19.06
N VAL A 260 14.64 -9.44 -18.00
CA VAL A 260 13.39 -10.11 -17.60
C VAL A 260 12.38 -9.08 -17.10
N ALA A 261 12.82 -8.17 -16.24
CA ALA A 261 11.95 -7.13 -15.69
C ALA A 261 11.38 -6.22 -16.81
N HIS A 262 12.23 -5.74 -17.72
CA HIS A 262 11.82 -4.90 -18.85
C HIS A 262 10.85 -5.62 -19.80
N LYS A 263 11.10 -6.93 -20.09
CA LYS A 263 10.19 -7.73 -20.93
C LYS A 263 8.80 -7.84 -20.32
N LEU A 264 8.70 -8.09 -19.01
CA LEU A 264 7.42 -8.14 -18.31
C LEU A 264 6.73 -6.77 -18.28
N HIS A 265 7.49 -5.72 -17.96
CA HIS A 265 6.98 -4.36 -17.97
C HIS A 265 6.40 -3.97 -19.33
N ALA A 266 7.17 -4.16 -20.42
CA ALA A 266 6.76 -3.83 -21.78
C ALA A 266 5.51 -4.62 -22.20
N ARG A 267 5.42 -5.91 -21.84
CA ARG A 267 4.29 -6.76 -22.15
C ARG A 267 3.00 -6.26 -21.48
N PHE A 268 3.07 -5.86 -20.21
CA PHE A 268 1.89 -5.49 -19.42
C PHE A 268 1.67 -3.98 -19.29
N TYR A 269 2.53 -3.16 -19.89
CA TYR A 269 2.38 -1.70 -19.86
C TYR A 269 1.01 -1.21 -20.38
N PRO A 270 0.44 -1.75 -21.48
CA PRO A 270 -0.91 -1.37 -21.88
C PRO A 270 -1.95 -1.65 -20.79
N LEU A 271 -1.85 -2.80 -20.11
CA LEU A 271 -2.75 -3.13 -19.01
C LEU A 271 -2.58 -2.17 -17.83
N PHE A 272 -1.34 -1.80 -17.47
CA PHE A 272 -1.07 -0.82 -16.41
C PHE A 272 -1.73 0.53 -16.70
N LYS A 273 -1.82 0.93 -17.96
CA LYS A 273 -2.46 2.18 -18.36
C LYS A 273 -4.00 2.05 -18.39
N ASP A 274 -4.52 0.99 -18.97
CA ASP A 274 -5.96 0.83 -19.18
C ASP A 274 -6.73 0.47 -17.90
N LEU A 275 -6.05 0.00 -16.86
CA LEU A 275 -6.61 -0.10 -15.51
C LEU A 275 -6.91 1.26 -14.86
N PHE A 276 -6.50 2.36 -15.52
CA PHE A 276 -6.78 3.74 -15.14
C PHE A 276 -7.46 4.54 -16.25
N ILE A 277 -8.05 3.86 -17.25
CA ILE A 277 -8.81 4.51 -18.34
C ILE A 277 -10.06 5.24 -17.81
N GLU A 278 -10.59 4.79 -16.69
CA GLU A 278 -11.54 5.46 -15.82
C GLU A 278 -11.03 5.39 -14.36
N THR A 279 -11.78 5.96 -13.45
CA THR A 279 -11.37 6.00 -12.04
C THR A 279 -11.20 4.59 -11.45
N ASN A 280 -9.99 4.26 -10.96
CA ASN A 280 -9.76 3.04 -10.17
C ASN A 280 -10.60 3.09 -8.86
N PRO A 281 -11.37 2.00 -8.53
CA PRO A 281 -11.23 0.61 -9.01
C PRO A 281 -12.18 0.18 -10.13
N GLN A 282 -12.88 1.08 -10.83
CA GLN A 282 -13.86 0.71 -11.84
C GLN A 282 -13.27 -0.24 -12.91
N PRO A 283 -12.12 0.07 -13.58
CA PRO A 283 -11.57 -0.82 -14.61
C PRO A 283 -11.08 -2.16 -14.07
N VAL A 284 -10.45 -2.20 -12.90
CA VAL A 284 -9.95 -3.46 -12.34
C VAL A 284 -11.09 -4.39 -11.92
N LYS A 285 -12.21 -3.86 -11.39
CA LYS A 285 -13.40 -4.65 -11.09
C LYS A 285 -14.06 -5.18 -12.37
N ALA A 286 -14.16 -4.36 -13.42
CA ALA A 286 -14.63 -4.80 -14.72
C ALA A 286 -13.77 -5.94 -15.27
N ALA A 287 -12.44 -5.83 -15.18
CA ALA A 287 -11.53 -6.88 -15.64
C ALA A 287 -11.68 -8.18 -14.82
N LEU A 288 -11.78 -8.08 -13.49
CA LEU A 288 -12.03 -9.23 -12.63
C LEU A 288 -13.36 -9.93 -12.95
N ALA A 289 -14.42 -9.15 -13.25
CA ALA A 289 -15.72 -9.70 -13.67
C ALA A 289 -15.62 -10.40 -15.03
N MET A 290 -14.89 -9.84 -16.00
CA MET A 290 -14.63 -10.51 -17.28
C MET A 290 -13.90 -11.86 -17.12
N LEU A 291 -13.11 -12.01 -16.06
CA LEU A 291 -12.40 -13.24 -15.71
C LEU A 291 -13.22 -14.18 -14.81
N GLY A 292 -14.44 -13.79 -14.39
CA GLY A 292 -15.29 -14.58 -13.49
C GLY A 292 -14.75 -14.68 -12.06
N LEU A 293 -13.90 -13.73 -11.63
CA LEU A 293 -13.26 -13.75 -10.32
C LEU A 293 -14.09 -13.04 -9.23
N CYS A 294 -14.86 -12.02 -9.60
CA CYS A 294 -15.87 -11.39 -8.75
C CYS A 294 -16.93 -10.70 -9.63
N ASP A 295 -18.03 -10.25 -9.02
CA ASP A 295 -19.00 -9.40 -9.72
C ASP A 295 -18.40 -7.98 -9.89
N GLU A 296 -18.88 -7.25 -10.91
CA GLU A 296 -18.43 -5.86 -11.16
C GLU A 296 -19.09 -4.85 -10.21
N GLU A 297 -19.87 -5.34 -9.27
CA GLU A 297 -20.62 -4.50 -8.34
C GLU A 297 -19.69 -3.57 -7.54
N MET A 298 -20.04 -2.29 -7.49
CA MET A 298 -19.40 -1.29 -6.68
C MET A 298 -20.44 -0.36 -6.05
N ARG A 299 -20.04 0.39 -5.04
CA ARG A 299 -20.94 1.29 -4.33
C ARG A 299 -20.89 2.70 -4.89
N LEU A 300 -22.04 3.35 -4.97
CA LEU A 300 -22.09 4.76 -5.32
C LEU A 300 -21.18 5.58 -4.39
N PRO A 301 -20.48 6.59 -4.93
CA PRO A 301 -20.70 7.25 -6.23
C PRO A 301 -20.01 6.56 -7.43
N LEU A 302 -19.29 5.45 -7.22
CA LEU A 302 -18.68 4.72 -8.32
C LEU A 302 -19.74 3.88 -9.04
N VAL A 303 -19.57 3.78 -10.36
CA VAL A 303 -20.44 3.02 -11.27
C VAL A 303 -19.59 2.15 -12.21
N PRO A 304 -20.15 1.12 -12.85
CA PRO A 304 -19.44 0.35 -13.87
C PRO A 304 -18.85 1.24 -14.97
N ILE A 305 -17.72 0.82 -15.54
CA ILE A 305 -17.09 1.56 -16.64
C ILE A 305 -18.00 1.65 -17.86
N SER A 306 -17.79 2.68 -18.69
CA SER A 306 -18.53 2.89 -19.93
C SER A 306 -18.36 1.70 -20.90
N ALA A 307 -19.37 1.43 -21.73
CA ALA A 307 -19.31 0.35 -22.72
C ALA A 307 -18.09 0.51 -23.65
N LYS A 308 -17.78 1.74 -24.07
CA LYS A 308 -16.60 2.04 -24.90
C LYS A 308 -15.29 1.60 -24.20
N ASN A 309 -15.09 2.00 -22.95
CA ASN A 309 -13.86 1.69 -22.21
C ASN A 309 -13.80 0.21 -21.81
N ARG A 310 -14.96 -0.44 -21.66
CA ARG A 310 -15.04 -1.90 -21.46
C ARG A 310 -14.47 -2.66 -22.65
N GLU A 311 -14.76 -2.24 -23.89
CA GLU A 311 -14.22 -2.90 -25.08
C GLU A 311 -12.70 -2.64 -25.23
N VAL A 312 -12.22 -1.44 -24.93
CA VAL A 312 -10.77 -1.15 -24.87
C VAL A 312 -10.08 -2.06 -23.87
N LEU A 313 -10.59 -2.13 -22.64
CA LEU A 313 -10.04 -2.97 -21.59
C LEU A 313 -10.05 -4.46 -21.96
N ARG A 314 -11.14 -4.94 -22.58
CA ARG A 314 -11.25 -6.33 -23.09
C ARG A 314 -10.18 -6.63 -24.14
N ALA A 315 -9.97 -5.72 -25.09
CA ALA A 315 -8.94 -5.86 -26.12
C ALA A 315 -7.54 -5.93 -25.51
N THR A 316 -7.26 -5.06 -24.54
CA THR A 316 -5.98 -5.06 -23.80
C THR A 316 -5.75 -6.33 -23.00
N LEU A 317 -6.77 -6.83 -22.29
CA LEU A 317 -6.68 -8.11 -21.56
C LEU A 317 -6.37 -9.28 -22.52
N LYS A 318 -6.97 -9.32 -23.72
CA LYS A 318 -6.66 -10.31 -24.75
C LYS A 318 -5.24 -10.15 -25.29
N ALA A 319 -4.82 -8.94 -25.64
CA ALA A 319 -3.47 -8.65 -26.16
C ALA A 319 -2.37 -9.02 -25.15
N CYS A 320 -2.62 -8.81 -23.86
CA CYS A 320 -1.72 -9.22 -22.79
C CYS A 320 -1.77 -10.73 -22.47
N GLY A 321 -2.76 -11.47 -23.05
CA GLY A 321 -2.96 -12.91 -22.78
C GLY A 321 -3.54 -13.20 -21.39
N VAL A 322 -4.26 -12.25 -20.83
CA VAL A 322 -4.96 -12.36 -19.53
C VAL A 322 -6.38 -12.92 -19.73
N LEU A 323 -7.03 -12.50 -20.79
CA LEU A 323 -8.33 -13.00 -21.23
C LEU A 323 -8.16 -13.82 -22.52
N LYS A 324 -8.85 -14.95 -22.63
CA LYS A 324 -8.85 -15.81 -23.84
C LYS A 324 -9.76 -15.25 -24.94
#